data_058c301586f1d39508c3a8c2ebd2e55d
#
_entry.id   058c301586f1d39508c3a8c2ebd2e55d
#
_cell.length_a   1.000
_cell.length_b   1.000
_cell.length_c   1.000
_cell.angle_alpha   90.00
_cell.angle_beta   90.00
_cell.angle_gamma   90.00
#
_symmetry.space_group_name_H-M   'P 1'
#
loop_
_entity.id
_entity.type
_entity.pdbx_description
1 polymer ?
#
loop_
_entity_poly.entity_id
_entity_poly.type
_entity_poly.pdbx_seq_one_letter_code
_entity_poly.pdbx_strand_id
1 'polypeptide(L)'
;MAPGAACPLGMISVCPDSDPNQHAGYDFSVPAVSGISINRVSGIGCSGSGGNLSIRPAAEGTPLNIVKGTESAHPGFYATTFDNGVRAELTATLNMAVEKYRLPAGGNRTFFINFASSIDTRNVQCYFDITSPSMIEGWVEAPTACARGSYKLYFNVSTDSDFHIVRRDDGTATLRFAEDAKSVEFRVAVSPVGRKEANAIQADAAALTFKKIHADAVAAWKSKLDRISVKGSTLEQKTLFYTLMYRLYLSPMMATSYGKYKGTDGKIYDAEGFTYYSSWSIWDSFRSKFPLLCLIDPVAMRDISRSMADIFRTGKRDWATSHESVPTVRTEHSVIMLLDAYRRGAADKHCLEVAYPGMKEEAERLPMRTPDQKMESSYDLWALGNIARILGEEDEARMYADRADSIFMAVWPSEFMTVTDDFVKMKGNGLYQGSRWQYRWAAPHCIDKMIALEGQGKLEKELEEFFGKHLFNQGNEPDIHTPFLFNLFGNPAETQRLVRALLTDDEMIHVYGGNAEYPEPFVGRAFRNAPDGLAPEMDEDDGTMSAWYIFSSMGFYPVVVGEATYEMFSPLYDKIRIKNGESTVSIKTKGRKSPDDIIRGIYVNGSPVDGYRISHQELSGRSRIVIEY
;
A
#
# COMPACT_ATOMS: atom_id res chain seq x y z
N MET A 1 -12.33 4.53 2.10
CA MET A 1 -11.67 3.29 1.59
C MET A 1 -12.72 2.30 1.15
N ALA A 2 -12.49 1.60 0.02
CA ALA A 2 -13.42 0.60 -0.51
C ALA A 2 -13.49 -0.64 0.41
N PRO A 3 -14.70 -1.09 0.80
CA PRO A 3 -14.90 -2.25 1.69
C PRO A 3 -14.91 -3.59 0.95
N GLY A 4 -14.35 -3.64 -0.26
CA GLY A 4 -14.46 -4.78 -1.17
C GLY A 4 -13.92 -6.09 -0.63
N ALA A 5 -14.46 -7.18 -1.12
CA ALA A 5 -13.96 -8.51 -0.83
C ALA A 5 -12.68 -8.78 -1.62
N ALA A 6 -11.61 -9.18 -0.92
CA ALA A 6 -10.30 -9.43 -1.48
C ALA A 6 -9.62 -10.62 -0.78
N CYS A 7 -8.58 -11.19 -1.40
CA CYS A 7 -7.58 -12.02 -0.74
C CYS A 7 -6.30 -11.20 -0.49
N PRO A 8 -5.50 -11.53 0.55
CA PRO A 8 -4.25 -10.83 0.78
C PRO A 8 -3.33 -10.89 -0.43
N LEU A 9 -2.82 -9.73 -0.88
CA LEU A 9 -1.93 -9.59 -2.03
C LEU A 9 -2.52 -10.16 -3.35
N GLY A 10 -3.85 -10.27 -3.46
CA GLY A 10 -4.53 -10.75 -4.67
C GLY A 10 -4.79 -9.62 -5.67
N MET A 11 -5.07 -9.98 -6.92
CA MET A 11 -5.47 -9.05 -7.98
C MET A 11 -6.90 -8.52 -7.79
N ILE A 12 -7.71 -9.25 -7.04
CA ILE A 12 -9.15 -9.00 -6.90
C ILE A 12 -9.43 -8.19 -5.63
N SER A 13 -10.21 -7.14 -5.82
CA SER A 13 -10.88 -6.38 -4.77
C SER A 13 -12.27 -6.01 -5.29
N VAL A 14 -13.21 -6.97 -5.19
CA VAL A 14 -14.57 -6.84 -5.76
C VAL A 14 -15.43 -5.98 -4.84
N CYS A 15 -16.00 -4.89 -5.37
CA CYS A 15 -16.67 -3.86 -4.58
C CYS A 15 -17.64 -3.05 -5.44
N PRO A 16 -18.73 -2.48 -4.87
CA PRO A 16 -19.52 -1.48 -5.55
C PRO A 16 -18.72 -0.25 -5.96
N ASP A 17 -19.04 0.34 -7.10
CA ASP A 17 -18.51 1.60 -7.60
C ASP A 17 -19.56 2.70 -7.39
N SER A 18 -19.32 3.57 -6.40
CA SER A 18 -20.28 4.62 -6.02
C SER A 18 -19.83 6.04 -6.39
N ASP A 19 -18.53 6.28 -6.49
CA ASP A 19 -18.00 7.59 -6.88
C ASP A 19 -16.70 7.43 -7.70
N PRO A 20 -16.70 7.82 -8.99
CA PRO A 20 -15.50 7.76 -9.83
C PRO A 20 -14.43 8.79 -9.44
N ASN A 21 -14.76 9.80 -8.63
CA ASN A 21 -13.78 10.79 -8.16
C ASN A 21 -12.97 10.27 -6.96
N GLN A 22 -13.44 9.23 -6.29
CA GLN A 22 -12.67 8.54 -5.26
C GLN A 22 -11.66 7.59 -5.91
N HIS A 23 -10.40 7.63 -5.48
CA HIS A 23 -9.29 6.86 -6.05
C HIS A 23 -9.58 5.35 -6.14
N ALA A 24 -10.29 4.81 -5.16
CA ALA A 24 -10.73 3.42 -5.16
C ALA A 24 -12.17 3.21 -5.67
N GLY A 25 -12.82 4.23 -6.25
CA GLY A 25 -14.15 4.13 -6.84
C GLY A 25 -15.31 3.97 -5.87
N TYR A 26 -15.11 4.07 -4.56
CA TYR A 26 -16.15 3.91 -3.55
C TYR A 26 -16.14 5.03 -2.52
N ASP A 27 -17.30 5.64 -2.29
CA ASP A 27 -17.55 6.54 -1.19
C ASP A 27 -18.69 6.02 -0.32
N PHE A 28 -18.45 5.92 1.00
CA PHE A 28 -19.46 5.43 1.94
C PHE A 28 -20.69 6.32 2.03
N SER A 29 -20.57 7.62 1.82
CA SER A 29 -21.68 8.58 1.89
C SER A 29 -22.60 8.53 0.66
N VAL A 30 -22.10 7.99 -0.48
CA VAL A 30 -22.82 7.94 -1.75
C VAL A 30 -23.55 6.60 -1.88
N PRO A 31 -24.91 6.60 -1.87
CA PRO A 31 -25.67 5.35 -2.03
C PRO A 31 -25.76 4.87 -3.48
N ALA A 32 -25.73 5.77 -4.46
CA ALA A 32 -25.86 5.42 -5.88
C ALA A 32 -24.65 4.61 -6.36
N VAL A 33 -24.90 3.55 -7.16
CA VAL A 33 -23.82 2.72 -7.71
C VAL A 33 -23.97 2.55 -9.22
N SER A 34 -22.84 2.58 -9.92
CA SER A 34 -22.76 2.27 -11.33
C SER A 34 -22.75 0.76 -11.60
N GLY A 35 -22.22 -0.02 -10.65
CA GLY A 35 -22.13 -1.48 -10.69
C GLY A 35 -21.21 -2.01 -9.61
N ILE A 36 -20.79 -3.27 -9.75
CA ILE A 36 -19.78 -3.92 -8.92
C ILE A 36 -18.63 -4.30 -9.84
N SER A 37 -17.43 -3.79 -9.58
CA SER A 37 -16.23 -4.10 -10.35
C SER A 37 -15.23 -4.94 -9.55
N ILE A 38 -14.28 -5.58 -10.25
CA ILE A 38 -13.47 -6.66 -9.68
C ILE A 38 -12.12 -6.23 -9.10
N ASN A 39 -11.60 -5.07 -9.46
CA ASN A 39 -10.27 -4.63 -9.04
C ASN A 39 -10.20 -3.13 -8.82
N ARG A 40 -9.26 -2.71 -7.99
CA ARG A 40 -8.97 -1.30 -7.69
C ARG A 40 -7.62 -1.13 -7.03
N VAL A 41 -7.06 0.06 -7.08
CA VAL A 41 -5.86 0.41 -6.31
C VAL A 41 -6.23 0.76 -4.86
N SER A 42 -5.27 0.65 -3.96
CA SER A 42 -5.45 0.94 -2.54
C SER A 42 -4.92 2.35 -2.21
N GLY A 43 -5.80 3.36 -2.31
CA GLY A 43 -5.57 4.74 -1.86
C GLY A 43 -4.24 5.33 -2.34
N ILE A 44 -4.23 5.93 -3.51
CA ILE A 44 -3.07 6.67 -4.06
C ILE A 44 -3.53 8.01 -4.58
N GLY A 45 -2.75 9.04 -4.31
CA GLY A 45 -3.09 10.44 -4.49
C GLY A 45 -3.17 10.99 -5.92
N CYS A 46 -3.70 10.24 -6.88
CA CYS A 46 -4.05 10.78 -8.21
C CYS A 46 -5.26 10.06 -8.79
N SER A 47 -5.62 10.29 -10.06
CA SER A 47 -6.78 9.61 -10.65
C SER A 47 -6.71 8.11 -10.39
N GLY A 48 -7.80 7.52 -9.90
CA GLY A 48 -7.89 6.11 -9.58
C GLY A 48 -7.65 5.22 -10.79
N SER A 49 -7.49 3.94 -10.54
CA SER A 49 -7.36 2.92 -11.58
C SER A 49 -7.99 1.61 -11.13
N GLY A 50 -8.23 0.70 -12.07
CA GLY A 50 -9.06 -0.47 -11.84
C GLY A 50 -10.53 -0.16 -12.13
N GLY A 51 -11.46 -0.80 -11.43
CA GLY A 51 -12.89 -0.67 -11.71
C GLY A 51 -13.31 -1.46 -12.95
N ASN A 52 -12.57 -2.50 -13.30
CA ASN A 52 -12.81 -3.28 -14.51
C ASN A 52 -13.94 -4.29 -14.32
N LEU A 53 -14.58 -4.64 -15.44
CA LEU A 53 -15.59 -5.70 -15.54
C LEU A 53 -16.73 -5.47 -14.54
N SER A 54 -17.44 -4.36 -14.70
CA SER A 54 -18.52 -3.97 -13.80
C SER A 54 -19.82 -4.75 -14.11
N ILE A 55 -20.37 -5.41 -13.10
CA ILE A 55 -21.64 -6.15 -13.17
C ILE A 55 -22.69 -5.40 -12.35
N ARG A 56 -23.86 -5.21 -12.93
CA ARG A 56 -24.96 -4.44 -12.34
C ARG A 56 -26.24 -5.27 -12.34
N PRO A 57 -26.88 -5.55 -11.20
CA PRO A 57 -28.14 -6.30 -11.13
C PRO A 57 -29.36 -5.43 -11.47
N ALA A 58 -29.30 -4.73 -12.59
CA ALA A 58 -30.35 -3.88 -13.14
C ALA A 58 -30.10 -3.66 -14.64
N ALA A 59 -31.09 -3.16 -15.37
CA ALA A 59 -30.90 -2.72 -16.75
C ALA A 59 -30.01 -1.45 -16.80
N GLU A 60 -29.39 -1.24 -17.95
CA GLU A 60 -28.61 -0.01 -18.22
C GLU A 60 -29.45 1.25 -17.98
N GLY A 61 -28.86 2.26 -17.37
CA GLY A 61 -29.52 3.56 -17.12
C GLY A 61 -30.57 3.56 -16.02
N THR A 62 -30.95 2.40 -15.46
CA THR A 62 -31.89 2.36 -14.33
C THR A 62 -31.18 2.80 -13.04
N PRO A 63 -31.70 3.73 -12.23
CA PRO A 63 -31.12 4.05 -10.93
C PRO A 63 -30.95 2.79 -10.06
N LEU A 64 -29.83 2.70 -9.35
CA LEU A 64 -29.55 1.61 -8.42
C LEU A 64 -28.80 2.17 -7.21
N ASN A 65 -29.35 1.96 -6.01
CA ASN A 65 -28.78 2.46 -4.78
C ASN A 65 -28.55 1.35 -3.77
N ILE A 66 -27.48 1.48 -2.99
CA ILE A 66 -27.24 0.67 -1.80
C ILE A 66 -28.21 1.10 -0.69
N VAL A 67 -28.90 0.15 -0.07
CA VAL A 67 -29.61 0.39 1.18
C VAL A 67 -28.59 0.37 2.31
N LYS A 68 -28.08 1.55 2.70
CA LYS A 68 -26.89 1.72 3.57
C LYS A 68 -26.89 0.88 4.84
N GLY A 69 -27.98 0.71 5.52
CA GLY A 69 -28.09 -0.13 6.73
C GLY A 69 -27.88 -1.64 6.49
N THR A 70 -27.73 -2.09 5.24
CA THR A 70 -27.56 -3.50 4.88
C THR A 70 -26.13 -3.87 4.52
N GLU A 71 -25.23 -2.90 4.46
CA GLU A 71 -23.81 -3.16 4.16
C GLU A 71 -23.15 -3.94 5.31
N SER A 72 -22.42 -4.96 4.94
CA SER A 72 -21.62 -5.78 5.85
C SER A 72 -20.30 -6.13 5.17
N ALA A 73 -19.17 -5.83 5.81
CA ALA A 73 -17.85 -6.12 5.31
C ALA A 73 -16.97 -6.75 6.39
N HIS A 74 -16.22 -7.75 6.01
CA HIS A 74 -15.10 -8.29 6.79
C HIS A 74 -14.04 -8.88 5.84
N PRO A 75 -12.81 -9.15 6.29
CA PRO A 75 -11.77 -9.67 5.42
C PRO A 75 -12.24 -10.87 4.60
N GLY A 76 -12.17 -10.75 3.25
CA GLY A 76 -12.61 -11.79 2.31
C GLY A 76 -14.09 -11.78 1.95
N PHE A 77 -14.89 -10.83 2.45
CA PHE A 77 -16.33 -10.80 2.20
C PHE A 77 -16.90 -9.38 2.24
N TYR A 78 -17.86 -9.13 1.35
CA TYR A 78 -18.75 -7.96 1.39
C TYR A 78 -20.17 -8.37 1.02
N ALA A 79 -21.16 -7.73 1.61
CA ALA A 79 -22.56 -7.90 1.21
C ALA A 79 -23.36 -6.62 1.36
N THR A 80 -24.36 -6.44 0.48
CA THR A 80 -25.32 -5.35 0.56
C THR A 80 -26.65 -5.74 -0.11
N THR A 81 -27.69 -4.96 0.17
CA THR A 81 -28.97 -5.05 -0.56
C THR A 81 -29.19 -3.74 -1.31
N PHE A 82 -29.59 -3.84 -2.57
CA PHE A 82 -29.97 -2.70 -3.39
C PHE A 82 -31.45 -2.33 -3.23
N ASP A 83 -31.82 -1.11 -3.60
CA ASP A 83 -33.20 -0.58 -3.52
C ASP A 83 -34.20 -1.36 -4.41
N ASN A 84 -33.71 -2.08 -5.43
CA ASN A 84 -34.52 -3.01 -6.22
C ASN A 84 -34.74 -4.38 -5.55
N GLY A 85 -34.30 -4.55 -4.31
CA GLY A 85 -34.45 -5.78 -3.51
C GLY A 85 -33.44 -6.88 -3.79
N VAL A 86 -32.50 -6.71 -4.73
CA VAL A 86 -31.44 -7.68 -4.97
C VAL A 86 -30.40 -7.59 -3.86
N ARG A 87 -30.02 -8.73 -3.28
CA ARG A 87 -28.90 -8.82 -2.31
C ARG A 87 -27.65 -9.38 -3.01
N ALA A 88 -26.58 -8.62 -3.00
CA ALA A 88 -25.26 -9.06 -3.43
C ALA A 88 -24.43 -9.58 -2.25
N GLU A 89 -23.76 -10.71 -2.44
CA GLU A 89 -22.76 -11.31 -1.55
C GLU A 89 -21.49 -11.54 -2.38
N LEU A 90 -20.38 -10.96 -1.96
CA LEU A 90 -19.11 -10.93 -2.71
C LEU A 90 -18.01 -11.65 -1.95
N THR A 91 -17.20 -12.42 -2.66
CA THR A 91 -15.95 -13.00 -2.15
C THR A 91 -14.93 -13.10 -3.28
N ALA A 92 -13.69 -13.49 -2.98
CA ALA A 92 -12.63 -13.57 -3.97
C ALA A 92 -11.65 -14.71 -3.72
N THR A 93 -10.99 -15.15 -4.77
CA THR A 93 -9.67 -15.78 -4.73
C THR A 93 -8.59 -14.75 -5.06
N LEU A 94 -7.34 -15.16 -5.23
CA LEU A 94 -6.26 -14.26 -5.63
C LEU A 94 -6.51 -13.60 -7.00
N ASN A 95 -7.22 -14.27 -7.91
CA ASN A 95 -7.38 -13.88 -9.30
C ASN A 95 -8.79 -14.15 -9.88
N MET A 96 -9.77 -14.39 -9.01
CA MET A 96 -11.18 -14.57 -9.42
C MET A 96 -12.11 -13.88 -8.43
N ALA A 97 -12.98 -12.99 -8.92
CA ALA A 97 -14.12 -12.45 -8.19
C ALA A 97 -15.30 -13.43 -8.24
N VAL A 98 -16.04 -13.54 -7.14
CA VAL A 98 -17.27 -14.32 -7.06
C VAL A 98 -18.37 -13.44 -6.48
N GLU A 99 -19.41 -13.22 -7.28
CA GLU A 99 -20.53 -12.33 -6.99
C GLU A 99 -21.82 -13.13 -7.00
N LYS A 100 -22.44 -13.30 -5.85
CA LYS A 100 -23.71 -14.01 -5.72
C LYS A 100 -24.85 -13.05 -5.46
N TYR A 101 -25.82 -13.06 -6.34
CA TYR A 101 -27.01 -12.23 -6.28
C TYR A 101 -28.23 -13.05 -5.91
N ARG A 102 -28.88 -12.71 -4.80
CA ARG A 102 -30.18 -13.25 -4.40
C ARG A 102 -31.28 -12.35 -4.95
N LEU A 103 -32.21 -12.93 -5.72
CA LEU A 103 -33.20 -12.19 -6.45
C LEU A 103 -34.55 -12.21 -5.70
N PRO A 104 -35.25 -11.08 -5.55
CA PRO A 104 -36.55 -11.02 -4.90
C PRO A 104 -37.63 -11.71 -5.79
N ALA A 105 -38.66 -12.22 -5.17
CA ALA A 105 -39.80 -12.79 -5.89
C ALA A 105 -40.47 -11.74 -6.79
N GLY A 106 -40.71 -12.08 -8.07
CA GLY A 106 -41.28 -11.15 -9.06
C GLY A 106 -40.37 -9.96 -9.44
N GLY A 107 -39.13 -9.92 -8.96
CA GLY A 107 -38.15 -8.88 -9.29
C GLY A 107 -37.48 -9.07 -10.65
N ASN A 108 -36.68 -8.08 -11.02
CA ASN A 108 -35.94 -8.10 -12.27
C ASN A 108 -34.92 -9.25 -12.31
N ARG A 109 -34.74 -9.88 -13.48
CA ARG A 109 -33.77 -10.96 -13.79
C ARG A 109 -32.73 -10.49 -14.79
N THR A 110 -32.61 -9.18 -14.98
CA THR A 110 -31.72 -8.56 -15.96
C THR A 110 -30.47 -8.04 -15.29
N PHE A 111 -29.33 -8.35 -15.88
CA PHE A 111 -28.02 -7.87 -15.48
C PHE A 111 -27.36 -7.12 -16.63
N PHE A 112 -26.77 -5.97 -16.31
CA PHE A 112 -25.94 -5.22 -17.24
C PHE A 112 -24.47 -5.43 -16.90
N ILE A 113 -23.66 -5.77 -17.90
CA ILE A 113 -22.21 -5.93 -17.76
C ILE A 113 -21.53 -4.88 -18.63
N ASN A 114 -20.60 -4.13 -18.04
CA ASN A 114 -19.72 -3.22 -18.74
C ASN A 114 -18.28 -3.79 -18.72
N PHE A 115 -17.85 -4.37 -19.84
CA PHE A 115 -16.51 -4.91 -20.03
C PHE A 115 -15.47 -3.81 -20.24
N ALA A 116 -15.88 -2.61 -20.69
CA ALA A 116 -15.06 -1.43 -20.83
C ALA A 116 -15.05 -0.54 -19.56
N SER A 117 -15.54 -1.06 -18.41
CA SER A 117 -15.54 -0.33 -17.16
C SER A 117 -14.12 -0.05 -16.69
N SER A 118 -13.89 1.18 -16.20
CA SER A 118 -12.68 1.60 -15.50
C SER A 118 -12.98 2.86 -14.69
N ILE A 119 -12.35 3.03 -13.53
CA ILE A 119 -12.41 4.27 -12.74
C ILE A 119 -11.84 5.42 -13.57
N ASP A 120 -10.66 5.24 -14.17
CA ASP A 120 -10.18 6.14 -15.21
C ASP A 120 -10.72 5.68 -16.57
N THR A 121 -11.62 6.46 -17.16
CA THR A 121 -12.31 6.10 -18.40
C THR A 121 -11.54 6.44 -19.66
N ARG A 122 -10.35 7.04 -19.56
CA ARG A 122 -9.54 7.45 -20.72
C ARG A 122 -8.92 6.24 -21.41
N ASN A 123 -9.08 6.15 -22.74
CA ASN A 123 -8.42 5.15 -23.58
C ASN A 123 -8.67 3.67 -23.17
N VAL A 124 -9.83 3.37 -22.57
CA VAL A 124 -10.19 1.98 -22.28
C VAL A 124 -10.56 1.25 -23.58
N GLN A 125 -10.00 0.07 -23.76
CA GLN A 125 -10.32 -0.82 -24.88
C GLN A 125 -10.72 -2.18 -24.32
N CYS A 126 -11.66 -2.85 -24.98
CA CYS A 126 -12.03 -4.20 -24.62
C CYS A 126 -12.46 -5.01 -25.85
N TYR A 127 -12.46 -6.31 -25.67
CA TYR A 127 -13.09 -7.27 -26.58
C TYR A 127 -13.72 -8.37 -25.75
N PHE A 128 -14.91 -8.81 -26.13
CA PHE A 128 -15.54 -9.99 -25.53
C PHE A 128 -16.29 -10.82 -26.57
N ASP A 129 -16.36 -12.10 -26.29
CA ASP A 129 -17.15 -13.05 -27.05
C ASP A 129 -17.90 -13.99 -26.11
N ILE A 130 -19.09 -14.41 -26.55
CA ILE A 130 -19.97 -15.32 -25.82
C ILE A 130 -19.71 -16.72 -26.34
N THR A 131 -19.05 -17.52 -25.53
CA THR A 131 -18.56 -18.84 -25.93
C THR A 131 -19.53 -19.98 -25.58
N SER A 132 -20.48 -19.70 -24.64
CA SER A 132 -21.58 -20.62 -24.32
C SER A 132 -22.76 -19.86 -23.67
N PRO A 133 -23.92 -20.50 -23.43
CA PRO A 133 -25.05 -19.88 -22.73
C PRO A 133 -24.75 -19.40 -21.30
N SER A 134 -23.60 -19.78 -20.72
CA SER A 134 -23.19 -19.44 -19.37
C SER A 134 -21.75 -18.92 -19.29
N MET A 135 -21.12 -18.55 -20.46
CA MET A 135 -19.71 -18.15 -20.46
C MET A 135 -19.41 -17.03 -21.46
N ILE A 136 -18.63 -16.05 -21.00
CA ILE A 136 -18.13 -14.91 -21.79
C ILE A 136 -16.63 -14.82 -21.58
N GLU A 137 -15.86 -14.69 -22.66
CA GLU A 137 -14.41 -14.55 -22.62
C GLU A 137 -13.98 -13.25 -23.30
N GLY A 138 -12.85 -12.70 -22.88
CA GLY A 138 -12.36 -11.49 -23.53
C GLY A 138 -11.09 -10.93 -22.89
N TRP A 139 -10.90 -9.64 -23.12
CA TRP A 139 -9.86 -8.85 -22.49
C TRP A 139 -10.31 -7.39 -22.33
N VAL A 140 -9.75 -6.73 -21.35
CA VAL A 140 -9.82 -5.29 -21.14
C VAL A 140 -8.42 -4.71 -21.02
N GLU A 141 -8.18 -3.59 -21.67
CA GLU A 141 -6.98 -2.79 -21.54
C GLU A 141 -7.39 -1.40 -21.03
N ALA A 142 -6.80 -0.99 -19.91
CA ALA A 142 -7.18 0.22 -19.20
C ALA A 142 -5.93 1.01 -18.77
N PRO A 143 -6.04 2.32 -18.50
CA PRO A 143 -4.93 3.12 -18.02
C PRO A 143 -4.56 2.70 -16.57
N THR A 144 -3.27 2.79 -16.27
CA THR A 144 -2.78 2.73 -14.89
C THR A 144 -3.14 4.01 -14.14
N ALA A 145 -3.01 3.99 -12.83
CA ALA A 145 -3.18 5.19 -12.00
C ALA A 145 -2.36 6.36 -12.55
N CYS A 146 -2.90 7.58 -12.45
CA CYS A 146 -2.36 8.81 -13.06
C CYS A 146 -2.27 8.78 -14.60
N ALA A 147 -2.86 7.80 -15.26
CA ALA A 147 -2.83 7.60 -16.74
C ALA A 147 -1.41 7.67 -17.34
N ARG A 148 -0.42 7.10 -16.65
CA ARG A 148 0.99 7.11 -17.08
C ARG A 148 1.36 5.96 -17.99
N GLY A 149 0.58 4.86 -17.96
CA GLY A 149 0.75 3.68 -18.77
C GLY A 149 -0.55 2.94 -18.95
N SER A 150 -0.49 1.67 -19.37
CA SER A 150 -1.66 0.80 -19.48
C SER A 150 -1.37 -0.61 -19.02
N TYR A 151 -2.42 -1.32 -18.64
CA TYR A 151 -2.40 -2.74 -18.32
C TYR A 151 -3.52 -3.47 -19.05
N LYS A 152 -3.28 -4.75 -19.34
CA LYS A 152 -4.25 -5.61 -20.01
C LYS A 152 -4.56 -6.83 -19.16
N LEU A 153 -5.87 -7.08 -18.93
CA LEU A 153 -6.37 -8.27 -18.28
C LEU A 153 -7.18 -9.10 -19.27
N TYR A 154 -6.86 -10.36 -19.39
CA TYR A 154 -7.71 -11.37 -20.04
C TYR A 154 -8.68 -11.91 -19.00
N PHE A 155 -9.91 -12.15 -19.40
CA PHE A 155 -10.95 -12.61 -18.48
C PHE A 155 -11.78 -13.78 -19.02
N ASN A 156 -12.35 -14.53 -18.08
CA ASN A 156 -13.43 -15.47 -18.28
C ASN A 156 -14.52 -15.18 -17.26
N VAL A 157 -15.70 -14.81 -17.72
CA VAL A 157 -16.90 -14.63 -16.90
C VAL A 157 -17.78 -15.85 -17.08
N SER A 158 -18.08 -16.57 -16.01
CA SER A 158 -19.04 -17.65 -16.02
C SER A 158 -20.21 -17.41 -15.06
N THR A 159 -21.35 -18.03 -15.35
CA THR A 159 -22.56 -18.00 -14.51
C THR A 159 -22.99 -19.42 -14.14
N ASP A 160 -23.62 -19.56 -12.96
CA ASP A 160 -24.19 -20.86 -12.50
C ASP A 160 -25.50 -21.26 -13.20
N SER A 161 -26.00 -20.39 -14.08
CA SER A 161 -27.25 -20.57 -14.83
C SER A 161 -27.11 -20.00 -16.23
N ASP A 162 -27.81 -20.56 -17.20
CA ASP A 162 -27.84 -20.03 -18.56
C ASP A 162 -28.49 -18.65 -18.62
N PHE A 163 -27.95 -17.78 -19.46
CA PHE A 163 -28.51 -16.47 -19.76
C PHE A 163 -28.93 -16.32 -21.22
N HIS A 164 -29.86 -15.41 -21.45
CA HIS A 164 -30.21 -14.92 -22.78
C HIS A 164 -29.68 -13.49 -22.96
N ILE A 165 -29.13 -13.20 -24.13
CA ILE A 165 -28.66 -11.86 -24.46
C ILE A 165 -29.86 -11.05 -24.93
N VAL A 166 -30.11 -9.95 -24.19
CA VAL A 166 -31.16 -8.98 -24.53
C VAL A 166 -30.59 -7.90 -25.46
N ARG A 167 -29.35 -7.45 -25.15
CA ARG A 167 -28.62 -6.44 -25.91
C ARG A 167 -27.13 -6.71 -25.85
N ARG A 168 -26.43 -6.43 -26.95
CA ARG A 168 -24.96 -6.45 -27.03
C ARG A 168 -24.53 -5.24 -27.83
N ASP A 169 -23.61 -4.45 -27.25
CA ASP A 169 -22.95 -3.30 -27.88
C ASP A 169 -21.45 -3.47 -27.75
N ASP A 170 -20.68 -2.54 -28.34
CA ASP A 170 -19.24 -2.48 -28.17
C ASP A 170 -18.91 -2.22 -26.69
N GLY A 171 -18.32 -3.21 -26.02
CA GLY A 171 -17.92 -3.14 -24.63
C GLY A 171 -19.01 -3.42 -23.58
N THR A 172 -20.27 -3.67 -23.96
CA THR A 172 -21.35 -3.94 -22.99
C THR A 172 -22.26 -5.10 -23.41
N ALA A 173 -22.89 -5.75 -22.43
CA ALA A 173 -23.94 -6.72 -22.66
C ALA A 173 -25.05 -6.65 -21.60
N THR A 174 -26.29 -6.84 -22.02
CA THR A 174 -27.42 -7.03 -21.11
C THR A 174 -27.86 -8.51 -21.17
N LEU A 175 -27.79 -9.17 -20.02
CA LEU A 175 -28.12 -10.57 -19.84
C LEU A 175 -29.46 -10.71 -19.11
N ARG A 176 -30.26 -11.70 -19.48
CA ARG A 176 -31.49 -12.04 -18.80
C ARG A 176 -31.47 -13.50 -18.39
N PHE A 177 -31.79 -13.78 -17.15
CA PHE A 177 -31.91 -15.11 -16.59
C PHE A 177 -33.38 -15.58 -16.56
N ALA A 178 -33.60 -16.86 -16.26
CA ALA A 178 -34.93 -17.44 -16.17
C ALA A 178 -35.79 -16.71 -15.13
N GLU A 179 -37.08 -16.57 -15.38
CA GLU A 179 -38.03 -15.83 -14.54
C GLU A 179 -38.17 -16.42 -13.13
N ASP A 180 -37.96 -17.73 -12.99
CA ASP A 180 -38.02 -18.47 -11.73
C ASP A 180 -36.65 -18.50 -10.99
N ALA A 181 -35.60 -17.95 -11.57
CA ALA A 181 -34.30 -17.88 -10.92
C ALA A 181 -34.39 -17.16 -9.57
N LYS A 182 -33.91 -17.80 -8.50
CA LYS A 182 -33.87 -17.25 -7.13
C LYS A 182 -32.53 -16.63 -6.80
N SER A 183 -31.47 -17.01 -7.49
CA SER A 183 -30.15 -16.46 -7.38
C SER A 183 -29.38 -16.64 -8.68
N VAL A 184 -28.37 -15.81 -8.88
CA VAL A 184 -27.38 -15.94 -9.96
C VAL A 184 -26.00 -15.73 -9.32
N GLU A 185 -25.04 -16.59 -9.67
CA GLU A 185 -23.66 -16.46 -9.26
C GLU A 185 -22.77 -16.20 -10.48
N PHE A 186 -22.07 -15.07 -10.47
CA PHE A 186 -21.03 -14.75 -11.45
C PHE A 186 -19.66 -15.08 -10.88
N ARG A 187 -18.79 -15.63 -11.72
CA ARG A 187 -17.37 -15.83 -11.45
C ARG A 187 -16.57 -15.15 -12.54
N VAL A 188 -15.70 -14.23 -12.14
CA VAL A 188 -14.89 -13.44 -13.05
C VAL A 188 -13.42 -13.77 -12.79
N ALA A 189 -12.89 -14.72 -13.54
CA ALA A 189 -11.47 -15.09 -13.50
C ALA A 189 -10.67 -14.16 -14.40
N VAL A 190 -9.49 -13.71 -13.94
CA VAL A 190 -8.61 -12.81 -14.70
C VAL A 190 -7.16 -13.27 -14.70
N SER A 191 -6.45 -12.95 -15.78
CA SER A 191 -5.01 -13.15 -15.91
C SER A 191 -4.36 -12.03 -16.73
N PRO A 192 -3.22 -11.47 -16.31
CA PRO A 192 -2.44 -10.54 -17.13
C PRO A 192 -1.60 -11.26 -18.20
N VAL A 193 -1.48 -12.57 -18.13
CA VAL A 193 -0.64 -13.40 -19.01
C VAL A 193 -1.36 -13.75 -20.32
N GLY A 194 -2.59 -14.26 -20.22
CA GLY A 194 -3.31 -14.70 -21.41
C GLY A 194 -4.70 -15.27 -21.13
N ARG A 195 -5.48 -15.43 -22.21
CA ARG A 195 -6.82 -16.04 -22.16
C ARG A 195 -6.79 -17.48 -21.65
N LYS A 196 -5.78 -18.26 -22.06
CA LYS A 196 -5.61 -19.64 -21.62
C LYS A 196 -5.51 -19.75 -20.11
N GLU A 197 -4.78 -18.85 -19.50
CA GLU A 197 -4.56 -18.80 -18.06
C GLU A 197 -5.86 -18.37 -17.34
N ALA A 198 -6.60 -17.39 -17.86
CA ALA A 198 -7.89 -16.98 -17.31
C ALA A 198 -8.91 -18.14 -17.36
N ASN A 199 -8.96 -18.89 -18.46
CA ASN A 199 -9.83 -20.07 -18.61
C ASN A 199 -9.41 -21.20 -17.65
N ALA A 200 -8.13 -21.41 -17.43
CA ALA A 200 -7.65 -22.42 -16.50
C ALA A 200 -8.00 -22.07 -15.04
N ILE A 201 -7.88 -20.79 -14.64
CA ILE A 201 -8.33 -20.31 -13.32
C ILE A 201 -9.82 -20.61 -13.11
N GLN A 202 -10.65 -20.35 -14.13
CA GLN A 202 -12.08 -20.64 -14.09
C GLN A 202 -12.35 -22.14 -13.94
N ALA A 203 -11.63 -22.98 -14.70
CA ALA A 203 -11.78 -24.43 -14.67
C ALA A 203 -11.38 -25.03 -13.31
N ASP A 204 -10.28 -24.60 -12.73
CA ASP A 204 -9.81 -25.06 -11.42
C ASP A 204 -10.80 -24.72 -10.30
N ALA A 205 -11.50 -23.59 -10.43
CA ALA A 205 -12.50 -23.15 -9.47
C ALA A 205 -13.91 -23.74 -9.70
N ALA A 206 -14.16 -24.45 -10.80
CA ALA A 206 -15.50 -24.91 -11.20
C ALA A 206 -16.21 -25.77 -10.14
N ALA A 207 -15.46 -26.62 -9.43
CA ALA A 207 -16.00 -27.47 -8.37
C ALA A 207 -16.14 -26.78 -7.01
N LEU A 208 -15.64 -25.56 -6.84
CA LEU A 208 -15.65 -24.83 -5.58
C LEU A 208 -17.01 -24.14 -5.39
N THR A 209 -17.58 -24.26 -4.20
CA THR A 209 -18.78 -23.50 -3.83
C THR A 209 -18.42 -22.10 -3.34
N PHE A 210 -19.34 -21.13 -3.46
CA PHE A 210 -19.20 -19.80 -2.84
C PHE A 210 -18.75 -19.89 -1.38
N LYS A 211 -19.38 -20.76 -0.59
CA LYS A 211 -19.06 -20.97 0.83
C LYS A 211 -17.61 -21.43 1.03
N LYS A 212 -17.09 -22.29 0.16
CA LYS A 212 -15.71 -22.78 0.23
C LYS A 212 -14.72 -21.65 -0.09
N ILE A 213 -14.95 -20.91 -1.18
CA ILE A 213 -14.11 -19.78 -1.60
C ILE A 213 -14.09 -18.72 -0.50
N HIS A 214 -15.24 -18.36 0.06
CA HIS A 214 -15.33 -17.42 1.18
C HIS A 214 -14.55 -17.93 2.41
N ALA A 215 -14.70 -19.19 2.81
CA ALA A 215 -13.98 -19.74 3.94
C ALA A 215 -12.46 -19.74 3.72
N ASP A 216 -12.00 -19.99 2.50
CA ASP A 216 -10.59 -19.94 2.14
C ASP A 216 -10.04 -18.51 2.18
N ALA A 217 -10.78 -17.53 1.68
CA ALA A 217 -10.43 -16.11 1.77
C ALA A 217 -10.29 -15.65 3.23
N VAL A 218 -11.26 -16.00 4.10
CA VAL A 218 -11.19 -15.71 5.54
C VAL A 218 -9.98 -16.36 6.19
N ALA A 219 -9.67 -17.62 5.86
CA ALA A 219 -8.50 -18.32 6.39
C ALA A 219 -7.18 -17.67 5.93
N ALA A 220 -7.10 -17.24 4.67
CA ALA A 220 -5.96 -16.53 4.13
C ALA A 220 -5.72 -15.20 4.90
N TRP A 221 -6.77 -14.40 5.10
CA TRP A 221 -6.70 -13.19 5.90
C TRP A 221 -6.28 -13.46 7.34
N LYS A 222 -6.88 -14.46 7.98
CA LYS A 222 -6.52 -14.84 9.34
C LYS A 222 -5.04 -15.17 9.46
N SER A 223 -4.46 -15.85 8.49
CA SER A 223 -3.03 -16.19 8.49
C SER A 223 -2.11 -14.97 8.46
N LYS A 224 -2.55 -13.86 7.84
CA LYS A 224 -1.81 -12.59 7.79
C LYS A 224 -2.04 -11.76 9.05
N LEU A 225 -3.29 -11.61 9.48
CA LEU A 225 -3.65 -10.79 10.65
C LEU A 225 -3.15 -11.40 11.98
N ASP A 226 -3.05 -12.72 12.09
CA ASP A 226 -2.52 -13.42 13.28
C ASP A 226 -0.98 -13.27 13.44
N ARG A 227 -0.27 -12.65 12.47
CA ARG A 227 1.18 -12.43 12.56
C ARG A 227 1.58 -11.48 13.68
N ILE A 228 0.71 -10.54 14.02
CA ILE A 228 0.92 -9.66 15.18
C ILE A 228 -0.25 -9.84 16.14
N SER A 229 0.05 -10.00 17.42
CA SER A 229 -0.96 -9.94 18.47
C SER A 229 -0.61 -8.90 19.53
N VAL A 230 -1.60 -8.08 19.89
CA VAL A 230 -1.46 -6.96 20.84
C VAL A 230 -2.38 -7.14 22.04
N LYS A 231 -1.92 -6.70 23.24
CA LYS A 231 -2.69 -6.71 24.50
C LYS A 231 -2.41 -5.45 25.30
N GLY A 232 -3.36 -5.04 26.17
CA GLY A 232 -3.26 -3.86 27.03
C GLY A 232 -3.69 -2.58 26.31
N SER A 233 -4.69 -2.68 25.41
CA SER A 233 -5.27 -1.56 24.68
C SER A 233 -6.79 -1.56 24.78
N THR A 234 -7.42 -0.43 24.39
CA THR A 234 -8.88 -0.38 24.22
C THR A 234 -9.33 -1.25 23.04
N LEU A 235 -10.63 -1.58 22.98
CA LEU A 235 -11.20 -2.29 21.85
C LEU A 235 -11.07 -1.47 20.56
N GLU A 236 -11.27 -0.16 20.63
CA GLU A 236 -11.12 0.77 19.50
C GLU A 236 -9.72 0.73 18.91
N GLN A 237 -8.68 0.92 19.73
CA GLN A 237 -7.28 0.86 19.30
C GLN A 237 -6.93 -0.49 18.65
N LYS A 238 -7.46 -1.58 19.21
CA LYS A 238 -7.25 -2.91 18.66
C LYS A 238 -7.97 -3.11 17.33
N THR A 239 -9.20 -2.62 17.20
CA THR A 239 -9.96 -2.67 15.94
C THR A 239 -9.24 -1.88 14.85
N LEU A 240 -8.82 -0.66 15.15
CA LEU A 240 -8.05 0.17 14.23
C LEU A 240 -6.75 -0.50 13.79
N PHE A 241 -5.98 -1.06 14.73
CA PHE A 241 -4.74 -1.79 14.44
C PHE A 241 -4.94 -2.90 13.41
N TYR A 242 -5.95 -3.77 13.60
CA TYR A 242 -6.20 -4.87 12.66
C TYR A 242 -6.85 -4.40 11.35
N THR A 243 -7.60 -3.30 11.35
CA THR A 243 -8.09 -2.66 10.11
C THR A 243 -6.93 -2.15 9.27
N LEU A 244 -5.92 -1.53 9.90
CA LEU A 244 -4.73 -1.07 9.21
C LEU A 244 -3.82 -2.23 8.78
N MET A 245 -3.72 -3.29 9.57
CA MET A 245 -3.08 -4.55 9.15
C MET A 245 -3.74 -5.16 7.90
N TYR A 246 -5.08 -5.08 7.76
CA TYR A 246 -5.78 -5.51 6.56
C TYR A 246 -5.35 -4.67 5.34
N ARG A 247 -5.28 -3.34 5.48
CA ARG A 247 -4.89 -2.43 4.40
C ARG A 247 -3.48 -2.71 3.88
N LEU A 248 -2.55 -3.04 4.76
CA LEU A 248 -1.16 -3.37 4.42
C LEU A 248 -1.04 -4.47 3.34
N TYR A 249 -1.99 -5.41 3.29
CA TYR A 249 -1.97 -6.56 2.39
C TYR A 249 -2.90 -6.41 1.17
N LEU A 250 -3.42 -5.22 0.87
CA LEU A 250 -4.19 -4.97 -0.35
C LEU A 250 -3.31 -4.75 -1.58
N SER A 251 -2.03 -4.49 -1.38
CA SER A 251 -1.00 -4.35 -2.41
C SER A 251 0.36 -4.82 -1.87
N PRO A 252 1.38 -5.07 -2.72
CA PRO A 252 1.25 -5.23 -4.17
C PRO A 252 0.35 -6.42 -4.54
N MET A 253 -0.06 -6.48 -5.81
CA MET A 253 -0.95 -7.52 -6.31
C MET A 253 -0.15 -8.64 -6.96
N MET A 254 -0.52 -9.90 -6.69
CA MET A 254 0.00 -11.06 -7.40
C MET A 254 -0.32 -10.97 -8.89
N ALA A 255 0.68 -11.02 -9.74
CA ALA A 255 0.55 -10.96 -11.19
C ALA A 255 1.05 -12.23 -11.90
N THR A 256 1.25 -13.30 -11.14
CA THR A 256 1.59 -14.63 -11.66
C THR A 256 0.33 -15.42 -12.03
N SER A 257 0.34 -16.07 -13.17
CA SER A 257 -0.70 -17.03 -13.58
C SER A 257 -0.04 -18.30 -14.11
N TYR A 258 -0.26 -19.44 -13.45
CA TYR A 258 0.31 -20.76 -13.81
C TYR A 258 1.83 -20.73 -14.00
N GLY A 259 2.54 -20.12 -13.04
CA GLY A 259 3.99 -20.03 -13.06
C GLY A 259 4.55 -19.07 -14.12
N LYS A 260 3.71 -18.20 -14.71
CA LYS A 260 4.12 -17.21 -15.71
C LYS A 260 3.73 -15.81 -15.30
N TYR A 261 4.45 -14.80 -15.77
CA TYR A 261 4.14 -13.39 -15.60
C TYR A 261 4.54 -12.58 -16.84
N LYS A 262 4.02 -11.38 -16.96
CA LYS A 262 4.38 -10.43 -18.01
C LYS A 262 5.36 -9.39 -17.45
N GLY A 263 6.55 -9.29 -18.06
CA GLY A 263 7.52 -8.26 -17.74
C GLY A 263 7.13 -6.88 -18.25
N THR A 264 7.80 -5.85 -17.75
CA THR A 264 7.58 -4.44 -18.16
C THR A 264 7.95 -4.17 -19.63
N ASP A 265 8.71 -5.07 -20.27
CA ASP A 265 8.99 -5.08 -21.71
C ASP A 265 7.86 -5.75 -22.55
N GLY A 266 6.80 -6.20 -21.93
CA GLY A 266 5.66 -6.85 -22.58
C GLY A 266 5.83 -8.34 -22.88
N LYS A 267 6.98 -8.94 -22.58
CA LYS A 267 7.23 -10.38 -22.81
C LYS A 267 6.72 -11.23 -21.65
N ILE A 268 6.42 -12.49 -21.96
CA ILE A 268 6.03 -13.48 -20.96
C ILE A 268 7.27 -14.24 -20.50
N TYR A 269 7.40 -14.37 -19.18
CA TYR A 269 8.48 -15.06 -18.49
C TYR A 269 7.93 -16.16 -17.59
N ASP A 270 8.75 -17.15 -17.28
CA ASP A 270 8.47 -18.17 -16.27
C ASP A 270 8.88 -17.65 -14.89
N ALA A 271 7.97 -17.76 -13.92
CA ALA A 271 8.22 -17.41 -12.52
C ALA A 271 8.85 -18.61 -11.80
N GLU A 272 10.17 -18.77 -11.94
CA GLU A 272 10.89 -19.92 -11.40
C GLU A 272 10.99 -19.84 -9.86
N GLY A 273 10.05 -20.48 -9.18
CA GLY A 273 10.07 -20.65 -7.72
C GLY A 273 9.73 -19.38 -6.92
N PHE A 274 9.07 -18.39 -7.52
CA PHE A 274 8.55 -17.20 -6.83
C PHE A 274 7.22 -16.73 -7.39
N THR A 275 6.52 -15.89 -6.65
CA THR A 275 5.32 -15.18 -7.11
C THR A 275 5.72 -13.79 -7.58
N TYR A 276 5.43 -13.47 -8.86
CA TYR A 276 5.64 -12.12 -9.38
C TYR A 276 4.52 -11.19 -8.90
N TYR A 277 4.91 -10.06 -8.34
CA TYR A 277 4.02 -9.01 -7.86
C TYR A 277 4.14 -7.75 -8.72
N SER A 278 3.07 -6.98 -8.78
CA SER A 278 2.99 -5.66 -9.40
C SER A 278 2.00 -4.79 -8.62
N SER A 279 1.71 -3.59 -9.09
CA SER A 279 0.91 -2.56 -8.40
C SER A 279 1.69 -1.91 -7.26
N TRP A 280 2.50 -0.91 -7.62
CA TRP A 280 3.47 -0.28 -6.73
C TRP A 280 3.17 1.19 -6.51
N SER A 281 3.39 1.68 -5.30
CA SER A 281 3.71 3.06 -4.98
C SER A 281 4.94 3.09 -4.08
N ILE A 282 6.11 2.82 -4.71
CA ILE A 282 7.37 2.67 -3.96
C ILE A 282 7.80 3.99 -3.35
N TRP A 283 7.57 5.14 -4.02
CA TRP A 283 7.85 6.46 -3.46
C TRP A 283 7.25 6.65 -2.06
N ASP A 284 6.06 6.09 -1.84
CA ASP A 284 5.38 6.08 -0.56
C ASP A 284 5.86 4.91 0.31
N SER A 285 5.79 3.70 -0.21
CA SER A 285 5.80 2.46 0.58
C SER A 285 7.18 1.99 1.03
N PHE A 286 8.29 2.50 0.46
CA PHE A 286 9.62 2.14 0.93
C PHE A 286 9.88 2.61 2.36
N ARG A 287 9.24 3.68 2.82
CA ARG A 287 9.48 4.35 4.10
C ARG A 287 9.02 3.55 5.32
N SER A 288 7.95 2.75 5.17
CA SER A 288 7.36 2.02 6.30
C SER A 288 6.84 0.63 5.92
N LYS A 289 6.07 0.49 4.84
CA LYS A 289 5.39 -0.75 4.47
C LYS A 289 6.35 -1.90 4.22
N PHE A 290 7.35 -1.72 3.35
CA PHE A 290 8.29 -2.80 3.03
C PHE A 290 9.20 -3.17 4.21
N PRO A 291 9.75 -2.23 5.00
CA PRO A 291 10.40 -2.58 6.27
C PRO A 291 9.51 -3.39 7.22
N LEU A 292 8.20 -3.07 7.29
CA LEU A 292 7.25 -3.86 8.09
C LEU A 292 7.03 -5.25 7.52
N LEU A 293 6.86 -5.39 6.21
CA LEU A 293 6.73 -6.70 5.55
C LEU A 293 7.99 -7.55 5.72
N CYS A 294 9.20 -6.98 5.68
CA CYS A 294 10.43 -7.70 6.02
C CYS A 294 10.36 -8.33 7.43
N LEU A 295 9.75 -7.62 8.38
CA LEU A 295 9.63 -8.10 9.75
C LEU A 295 8.52 -9.16 9.92
N ILE A 296 7.35 -8.94 9.32
CA ILE A 296 6.15 -9.76 9.59
C ILE A 296 5.87 -10.80 8.52
N ASP A 297 6.31 -10.60 7.28
CA ASP A 297 6.07 -11.50 6.14
C ASP A 297 7.28 -11.63 5.20
N PRO A 298 8.44 -12.07 5.72
CA PRO A 298 9.67 -12.16 4.90
C PRO A 298 9.54 -13.09 3.71
N VAL A 299 8.58 -14.03 3.72
CA VAL A 299 8.30 -14.92 2.57
C VAL A 299 7.69 -14.12 1.41
N ALA A 300 6.65 -13.34 1.68
CA ALA A 300 6.06 -12.45 0.66
C ALA A 300 7.09 -11.39 0.21
N MET A 301 7.85 -10.82 1.16
CA MET A 301 8.85 -9.80 0.83
C MET A 301 10.00 -10.31 -0.03
N ARG A 302 10.38 -11.59 0.08
CA ARG A 302 11.35 -12.23 -0.82
C ARG A 302 10.84 -12.23 -2.27
N ASP A 303 9.61 -12.63 -2.48
CA ASP A 303 9.00 -12.68 -3.81
C ASP A 303 8.78 -11.27 -4.37
N ILE A 304 8.41 -10.31 -3.52
CA ILE A 304 8.32 -8.88 -3.84
C ILE A 304 9.70 -8.33 -4.29
N SER A 305 10.77 -8.66 -3.56
CA SER A 305 12.12 -8.23 -3.90
C SER A 305 12.60 -8.83 -5.23
N ARG A 306 12.31 -10.11 -5.49
CA ARG A 306 12.59 -10.76 -6.77
C ARG A 306 11.81 -10.12 -7.92
N SER A 307 10.54 -9.79 -7.69
CA SER A 307 9.72 -9.08 -8.68
C SER A 307 10.32 -7.72 -9.03
N MET A 308 10.79 -6.97 -8.02
CA MET A 308 11.42 -5.68 -8.25
C MET A 308 12.77 -5.82 -8.97
N ALA A 309 13.57 -6.83 -8.62
CA ALA A 309 14.81 -7.12 -9.33
C ALA A 309 14.55 -7.44 -10.82
N ASP A 310 13.47 -8.16 -11.09
CA ASP A 310 13.07 -8.48 -12.46
C ASP A 310 12.52 -7.27 -13.24
N ILE A 311 11.85 -6.34 -12.56
CA ILE A 311 11.46 -5.05 -13.16
C ILE A 311 12.70 -4.26 -13.60
N PHE A 312 13.76 -4.22 -12.82
CA PHE A 312 15.04 -3.64 -13.26
C PHE A 312 15.61 -4.36 -14.49
N ARG A 313 15.56 -5.67 -14.52
CA ARG A 313 16.04 -6.49 -15.64
C ARG A 313 15.24 -6.29 -16.93
N THR A 314 13.92 -6.11 -16.83
CA THR A 314 13.00 -6.00 -17.97
C THR A 314 12.72 -4.55 -18.42
N GLY A 315 13.29 -3.57 -17.76
CA GLY A 315 13.23 -2.17 -18.15
C GLY A 315 12.36 -1.30 -17.23
N LYS A 316 12.84 -1.10 -16.00
CA LYS A 316 12.21 -0.22 -15.01
C LYS A 316 12.01 1.21 -15.56
N ARG A 317 10.87 1.77 -15.23
CA ARG A 317 10.53 3.19 -15.35
C ARG A 317 10.00 3.68 -14.01
N ASP A 318 10.21 4.94 -13.68
CA ASP A 318 9.69 5.53 -12.42
C ASP A 318 8.17 5.53 -12.38
N TRP A 319 7.57 5.67 -13.54
CA TRP A 319 6.14 5.54 -13.75
C TRP A 319 5.80 4.32 -14.60
N ALA A 320 4.53 3.93 -14.60
CA ALA A 320 4.03 2.79 -15.33
C ALA A 320 4.38 2.83 -16.83
N THR A 321 4.62 1.65 -17.39
CA THR A 321 4.82 1.40 -18.82
C THR A 321 3.48 1.13 -19.52
N SER A 322 3.51 0.86 -20.81
CA SER A 322 2.34 0.38 -21.57
C SER A 322 2.11 -1.13 -21.46
N HIS A 323 2.86 -1.82 -20.61
CA HIS A 323 2.85 -3.29 -20.52
C HIS A 323 2.65 -3.81 -19.10
N GLU A 324 2.03 -3.00 -18.23
CA GLU A 324 1.81 -3.41 -16.86
C GLU A 324 0.87 -4.62 -16.74
N SER A 325 1.01 -5.36 -15.68
CA SER A 325 0.19 -6.54 -15.41
C SER A 325 -1.09 -6.22 -14.66
N VAL A 326 -1.08 -5.13 -13.89
CA VAL A 326 -2.19 -4.68 -13.03
C VAL A 326 -2.11 -3.16 -12.89
N PRO A 327 -3.13 -2.50 -12.32
CA PRO A 327 -3.05 -1.08 -12.00
C PRO A 327 -1.81 -0.78 -11.15
N THR A 328 -0.83 -0.10 -11.71
CA THR A 328 0.41 0.22 -11.03
C THR A 328 0.70 1.70 -11.09
N VAL A 329 1.63 2.21 -10.31
CA VAL A 329 1.86 3.65 -10.17
C VAL A 329 3.33 3.99 -10.32
N ARG A 330 4.09 3.86 -9.25
CA ARG A 330 5.39 4.50 -9.07
C ARG A 330 6.41 3.51 -8.56
N THR A 331 7.60 3.53 -9.13
CA THR A 331 8.72 2.65 -8.73
C THR A 331 10.00 3.43 -8.39
N GLU A 332 9.92 4.75 -8.17
CA GLU A 332 11.05 5.53 -7.63
C GLU A 332 11.50 4.95 -6.29
N HIS A 333 12.76 5.08 -5.97
CA HIS A 333 13.37 4.62 -4.70
C HIS A 333 13.40 3.11 -4.49
N SER A 334 13.17 2.32 -5.54
CA SER A 334 13.27 0.85 -5.50
C SER A 334 14.66 0.36 -5.08
N VAL A 335 15.69 1.13 -5.33
CA VAL A 335 17.07 0.86 -4.90
C VAL A 335 17.16 0.82 -3.37
N ILE A 336 16.54 1.79 -2.69
CA ILE A 336 16.48 1.85 -1.21
C ILE A 336 15.72 0.65 -0.66
N MET A 337 14.56 0.33 -1.26
CA MET A 337 13.75 -0.82 -0.88
C MET A 337 14.54 -2.15 -0.96
N LEU A 338 15.29 -2.37 -2.06
CA LEU A 338 16.07 -3.59 -2.25
C LEU A 338 17.28 -3.68 -1.29
N LEU A 339 17.94 -2.57 -1.02
CA LEU A 339 19.01 -2.52 0.00
C LEU A 339 18.46 -2.89 1.38
N ASP A 340 17.32 -2.30 1.77
CA ASP A 340 16.70 -2.57 3.07
C ASP A 340 16.25 -4.03 3.19
N ALA A 341 15.59 -4.56 2.15
CA ALA A 341 15.17 -5.95 2.11
C ALA A 341 16.36 -6.93 2.23
N TYR A 342 17.48 -6.64 1.56
CA TYR A 342 18.69 -7.45 1.68
C TYR A 342 19.27 -7.40 3.11
N ARG A 343 19.43 -6.22 3.68
CA ARG A 343 19.97 -6.05 5.04
C ARG A 343 19.09 -6.66 6.13
N ARG A 344 17.77 -6.75 5.87
CA ARG A 344 16.80 -7.43 6.75
C ARG A 344 16.66 -8.93 6.45
N GLY A 345 17.42 -9.48 5.49
CA GLY A 345 17.39 -10.91 5.15
C GLY A 345 16.14 -11.35 4.38
N ALA A 346 15.36 -10.41 3.85
CA ALA A 346 14.20 -10.69 3.02
C ALA A 346 14.51 -10.72 1.50
N ALA A 347 15.68 -10.26 1.08
CA ALA A 347 16.23 -10.45 -0.26
C ALA A 347 17.60 -11.14 -0.17
N ASP A 348 17.98 -11.89 -1.20
CA ASP A 348 19.28 -12.51 -1.33
C ASP A 348 20.23 -11.67 -2.23
N LYS A 349 21.52 -12.03 -2.24
CA LYS A 349 22.51 -11.34 -3.07
C LYS A 349 22.18 -11.43 -4.56
N HIS A 350 21.57 -12.54 -4.99
CA HIS A 350 21.19 -12.73 -6.38
C HIS A 350 20.14 -11.68 -6.84
N CYS A 351 19.19 -11.29 -5.99
CA CYS A 351 18.29 -10.19 -6.30
C CYS A 351 19.04 -8.89 -6.63
N LEU A 352 20.08 -8.58 -5.85
CA LEU A 352 20.89 -7.38 -6.09
C LEU A 352 21.70 -7.52 -7.38
N GLU A 353 22.31 -8.68 -7.64
CA GLU A 353 23.07 -8.97 -8.87
C GLU A 353 22.21 -8.81 -10.13
N VAL A 354 20.96 -9.29 -10.11
CA VAL A 354 20.01 -9.17 -11.22
C VAL A 354 19.59 -7.71 -11.44
N ALA A 355 19.35 -6.96 -10.38
CA ALA A 355 18.88 -5.57 -10.46
C ALA A 355 20.00 -4.57 -10.79
N TYR A 356 21.23 -4.86 -10.41
CA TYR A 356 22.35 -3.91 -10.40
C TYR A 356 22.62 -3.22 -11.76
N PRO A 357 22.62 -3.92 -12.93
CA PRO A 357 22.77 -3.25 -14.22
C PRO A 357 21.69 -2.18 -14.45
N GLY A 358 20.43 -2.49 -14.17
CA GLY A 358 19.32 -1.55 -14.30
C GLY A 358 19.37 -0.38 -13.31
N MET A 359 19.84 -0.64 -12.08
CA MET A 359 20.06 0.42 -11.08
C MET A 359 21.14 1.41 -11.53
N LYS A 360 22.20 0.96 -12.18
CA LYS A 360 23.25 1.83 -12.75
C LYS A 360 22.68 2.70 -13.88
N GLU A 361 21.87 2.12 -14.74
CA GLU A 361 21.19 2.90 -15.79
C GLU A 361 20.23 3.94 -15.22
N GLU A 362 19.53 3.62 -14.14
CA GLU A 362 18.64 4.56 -13.44
C GLU A 362 19.44 5.71 -12.83
N ALA A 363 20.57 5.42 -12.18
CA ALA A 363 21.44 6.43 -11.55
C ALA A 363 21.90 7.54 -12.50
N GLU A 364 21.97 7.27 -13.82
CA GLU A 364 22.29 8.28 -14.83
C GLU A 364 21.08 9.14 -15.24
N ARG A 365 19.88 8.77 -14.82
CA ARG A 365 18.62 9.44 -15.17
C ARG A 365 17.87 10.00 -13.97
N LEU A 366 18.45 9.92 -12.77
CA LEU A 366 17.82 10.43 -11.56
C LEU A 366 17.40 11.90 -11.70
N PRO A 367 16.22 12.27 -11.19
CA PRO A 367 15.73 13.65 -11.25
C PRO A 367 16.63 14.60 -10.44
N MET A 368 17.07 15.70 -11.07
CA MET A 368 18.02 16.66 -10.48
C MET A 368 17.60 18.13 -10.67
N ARG A 369 16.31 18.40 -10.91
CA ARG A 369 15.85 19.76 -11.24
C ARG A 369 15.55 20.59 -9.99
N THR A 370 14.84 20.02 -9.03
CA THR A 370 14.34 20.70 -7.84
C THR A 370 15.08 20.22 -6.58
N PRO A 371 15.09 20.99 -5.47
CA PRO A 371 15.80 20.60 -4.25
C PRO A 371 15.37 19.26 -3.67
N ASP A 372 14.05 18.98 -3.65
CA ASP A 372 13.48 17.70 -3.23
C ASP A 372 14.00 16.53 -4.07
N GLN A 373 13.91 16.64 -5.41
CA GLN A 373 14.45 15.63 -6.32
C GLN A 373 15.93 15.34 -6.08
N LYS A 374 16.73 16.37 -5.82
CA LYS A 374 18.15 16.20 -5.52
C LYS A 374 18.38 15.49 -4.19
N MET A 375 17.59 15.80 -3.16
CA MET A 375 17.69 15.15 -1.86
C MET A 375 17.29 13.67 -1.96
N GLU A 376 16.18 13.37 -2.64
CA GLU A 376 15.72 12.01 -2.90
C GLU A 376 16.71 11.21 -3.75
N SER A 377 17.24 11.81 -4.82
CA SER A 377 18.29 11.18 -5.66
C SER A 377 19.59 10.94 -4.90
N SER A 378 19.95 11.81 -3.94
CA SER A 378 21.08 11.57 -3.02
C SER A 378 20.86 10.28 -2.21
N TYR A 379 19.63 10.03 -1.76
CA TYR A 379 19.30 8.81 -1.03
C TYR A 379 19.41 7.55 -1.90
N ASP A 380 18.91 7.60 -3.14
CA ASP A 380 19.06 6.49 -4.09
C ASP A 380 20.54 6.19 -4.39
N LEU A 381 21.36 7.21 -4.61
CA LEU A 381 22.80 7.05 -4.84
C LEU A 381 23.53 6.49 -3.60
N TRP A 382 23.17 6.92 -2.40
CA TRP A 382 23.69 6.33 -1.17
C TRP A 382 23.34 4.84 -1.07
N ALA A 383 22.11 4.48 -1.39
CA ALA A 383 21.68 3.09 -1.40
C ALA A 383 22.41 2.25 -2.46
N LEU A 384 22.57 2.80 -3.67
CA LEU A 384 23.30 2.14 -4.75
C LEU A 384 24.79 1.94 -4.41
N GLY A 385 25.43 2.93 -3.78
CA GLY A 385 26.81 2.80 -3.29
C GLY A 385 26.96 1.68 -2.25
N ASN A 386 25.99 1.51 -1.37
CA ASN A 386 25.96 0.39 -0.43
C ASN A 386 25.73 -0.97 -1.13
N ILE A 387 24.86 -1.02 -2.14
CA ILE A 387 24.66 -2.24 -2.95
C ILE A 387 25.94 -2.59 -3.70
N ALA A 388 26.60 -1.64 -4.35
CA ALA A 388 27.87 -1.83 -5.03
C ALA A 388 28.93 -2.46 -4.09
N ARG A 389 29.05 -1.96 -2.87
CA ARG A 389 29.96 -2.50 -1.85
C ARG A 389 29.60 -3.95 -1.48
N ILE A 390 28.30 -4.28 -1.32
CA ILE A 390 27.83 -5.64 -1.04
C ILE A 390 28.21 -6.60 -2.20
N LEU A 391 28.18 -6.10 -3.43
CA LEU A 391 28.52 -6.86 -4.63
C LEU A 391 30.04 -7.01 -4.83
N GLY A 392 30.85 -6.17 -4.18
CA GLY A 392 32.33 -6.17 -4.31
C GLY A 392 32.85 -5.15 -5.32
N GLU A 393 31.99 -4.25 -5.79
CA GLU A 393 32.30 -3.19 -6.78
C GLU A 393 32.79 -1.93 -6.06
N GLU A 394 33.99 -2.00 -5.45
CA GLU A 394 34.50 -0.97 -4.53
C GLU A 394 34.69 0.41 -5.17
N ASP A 395 35.09 0.48 -6.45
CA ASP A 395 35.27 1.77 -7.15
C ASP A 395 33.92 2.44 -7.42
N GLU A 396 32.92 1.68 -7.86
CA GLU A 396 31.56 2.16 -8.05
C GLU A 396 30.91 2.55 -6.71
N ALA A 397 31.16 1.76 -5.66
CA ALA A 397 30.68 2.07 -4.31
C ALA A 397 31.16 3.44 -3.81
N ARG A 398 32.45 3.76 -4.00
CA ARG A 398 33.00 5.08 -3.68
C ARG A 398 32.39 6.17 -4.56
N MET A 399 32.35 5.94 -5.86
CA MET A 399 31.80 6.92 -6.80
C MET A 399 30.34 7.33 -6.46
N TYR A 400 29.48 6.35 -6.19
CA TYR A 400 28.07 6.65 -5.82
C TYR A 400 27.95 7.31 -4.46
N ALA A 401 28.74 6.89 -3.47
CA ALA A 401 28.78 7.55 -2.15
C ALA A 401 29.22 9.02 -2.27
N ASP A 402 30.30 9.30 -3.00
CA ASP A 402 30.80 10.65 -3.23
C ASP A 402 29.79 11.53 -3.98
N ARG A 403 29.07 10.96 -4.96
CA ARG A 403 27.98 11.67 -5.67
C ARG A 403 26.83 12.01 -4.71
N ALA A 404 26.38 11.05 -3.89
CA ALA A 404 25.34 11.27 -2.89
C ALA A 404 25.72 12.40 -1.92
N ASP A 405 26.92 12.33 -1.38
CA ASP A 405 27.47 13.32 -0.45
C ASP A 405 27.61 14.71 -1.07
N SER A 406 28.11 14.77 -2.31
CA SER A 406 28.26 16.03 -3.04
C SER A 406 26.93 16.73 -3.29
N ILE A 407 25.88 15.96 -3.63
CA ILE A 407 24.53 16.49 -3.84
C ILE A 407 23.97 17.02 -2.52
N PHE A 408 24.05 16.24 -1.44
CA PHE A 408 23.59 16.67 -0.12
C PHE A 408 24.29 17.96 0.31
N MET A 409 25.63 18.02 0.26
CA MET A 409 26.44 19.16 0.67
C MET A 409 26.20 20.41 -0.20
N ALA A 410 25.80 20.25 -1.46
CA ALA A 410 25.47 21.38 -2.33
C ALA A 410 24.05 21.92 -2.06
N VAL A 411 23.11 21.04 -1.72
CA VAL A 411 21.68 21.38 -1.68
C VAL A 411 21.21 21.72 -0.27
N TRP A 412 21.48 20.85 0.70
CA TRP A 412 20.91 21.01 2.04
C TRP A 412 21.33 22.33 2.73
N PRO A 413 22.63 22.74 2.71
CA PRO A 413 23.03 24.01 3.28
C PRO A 413 22.44 25.24 2.57
N SER A 414 22.26 25.17 1.25
CA SER A 414 21.77 26.31 0.47
C SER A 414 20.25 26.47 0.49
N GLU A 415 19.50 25.34 0.59
CA GLU A 415 18.05 25.34 0.43
C GLU A 415 17.30 25.17 1.76
N PHE A 416 17.92 24.50 2.75
CA PHE A 416 17.20 24.04 3.93
C PHE A 416 17.77 24.51 5.28
N MET A 417 19.00 25.04 5.34
CA MET A 417 19.57 25.53 6.60
C MET A 417 18.99 26.87 7.07
N THR A 418 18.66 27.77 6.13
CA THR A 418 18.16 29.10 6.48
C THR A 418 16.64 29.11 6.35
N VAL A 419 15.97 29.24 7.49
CA VAL A 419 14.50 29.36 7.54
C VAL A 419 14.08 30.76 7.11
N THR A 420 13.14 30.84 6.16
CA THR A 420 12.55 32.07 5.63
C THR A 420 11.03 31.99 5.63
N ASP A 421 10.32 33.08 5.36
CA ASP A 421 8.85 33.14 5.40
C ASP A 421 8.15 32.17 4.42
N ASP A 422 8.84 31.80 3.32
CA ASP A 422 8.32 30.85 2.34
C ASP A 422 8.60 29.38 2.70
N PHE A 423 9.27 29.13 3.83
CA PHE A 423 9.59 27.77 4.31
C PHE A 423 8.34 26.92 4.56
N VAL A 424 7.25 27.54 5.00
CA VAL A 424 5.97 26.88 5.28
C VAL A 424 5.08 26.71 4.03
N LYS A 425 5.50 27.28 2.91
CA LYS A 425 4.70 27.28 1.68
C LYS A 425 4.75 25.91 0.99
N MET A 426 3.62 25.24 0.91
CA MET A 426 3.49 23.99 0.17
C MET A 426 3.79 24.18 -1.31
N LYS A 427 4.54 23.20 -1.89
CA LYS A 427 4.97 23.25 -3.30
C LYS A 427 5.76 24.51 -3.67
N GLY A 428 6.26 25.24 -2.68
CA GLY A 428 7.14 26.38 -2.89
C GLY A 428 8.47 25.93 -3.52
N ASN A 429 9.03 26.75 -4.42
CA ASN A 429 10.29 26.47 -5.14
C ASN A 429 10.26 25.16 -5.96
N GLY A 430 9.07 24.70 -6.39
CA GLY A 430 8.88 23.51 -7.20
C GLY A 430 8.96 22.20 -6.41
N LEU A 431 8.90 22.23 -5.08
CA LEU A 431 8.88 21.03 -4.23
C LEU A 431 7.63 20.20 -4.50
N TYR A 432 7.80 18.88 -4.50
CA TYR A 432 6.70 17.95 -4.75
C TYR A 432 5.97 17.62 -3.43
N GLN A 433 4.68 17.94 -3.36
CA GLN A 433 3.78 17.57 -2.25
C GLN A 433 4.32 17.85 -0.84
N GLY A 434 5.14 18.87 -0.67
CA GLY A 434 5.72 19.23 0.62
C GLY A 434 6.15 20.69 0.69
N SER A 435 6.42 21.16 1.90
CA SER A 435 7.05 22.43 2.18
C SER A 435 8.56 22.26 2.38
N ARG A 436 9.30 23.37 2.44
CA ARG A 436 10.72 23.34 2.75
C ARG A 436 11.00 22.86 4.18
N TRP A 437 10.10 23.12 5.13
CA TRP A 437 10.16 22.57 6.47
C TRP A 437 10.10 21.05 6.50
N GLN A 438 9.27 20.45 5.66
CA GLN A 438 9.11 18.99 5.57
C GLN A 438 10.32 18.37 4.87
N TYR A 439 10.70 18.89 3.70
CA TYR A 439 11.85 18.39 2.93
C TYR A 439 13.22 18.65 3.59
N ARG A 440 13.32 19.59 4.53
CA ARG A 440 14.52 19.76 5.37
C ARG A 440 14.97 18.43 5.98
N TRP A 441 14.05 17.59 6.37
CA TRP A 441 14.29 16.33 7.05
C TRP A 441 14.33 15.11 6.12
N ALA A 442 14.06 15.26 4.82
CA ALA A 442 13.85 14.17 3.87
C ALA A 442 15.12 13.40 3.45
N ALA A 443 16.26 13.64 4.09
CA ALA A 443 17.51 12.91 3.87
C ALA A 443 18.00 12.23 5.17
N PRO A 444 17.26 11.27 5.73
CA PRO A 444 17.63 10.65 7.01
C PRO A 444 18.97 9.90 6.95
N HIS A 445 19.42 9.46 5.79
CA HIS A 445 20.74 8.87 5.56
C HIS A 445 21.92 9.87 5.76
N CYS A 446 21.64 11.17 5.88
CA CYS A 446 22.61 12.23 6.07
C CYS A 446 22.49 12.95 7.42
N ILE A 447 21.77 12.38 8.40
CA ILE A 447 21.56 13.00 9.73
C ILE A 447 22.89 13.36 10.41
N ASP A 448 23.90 12.51 10.34
CA ASP A 448 25.21 12.81 10.92
C ASP A 448 25.86 14.04 10.28
N LYS A 449 25.65 14.26 8.99
CA LYS A 449 26.12 15.47 8.28
C LYS A 449 25.32 16.70 8.68
N MET A 450 24.00 16.59 8.86
CA MET A 450 23.18 17.68 9.41
C MET A 450 23.67 18.08 10.80
N ILE A 451 23.94 17.11 11.68
CA ILE A 451 24.50 17.34 13.02
C ILE A 451 25.89 18.02 12.95
N ALA A 452 26.73 17.58 12.02
CA ALA A 452 28.04 18.17 11.83
C ALA A 452 28.00 19.64 11.34
N LEU A 453 26.99 19.99 10.52
CA LEU A 453 26.81 21.34 9.96
C LEU A 453 26.17 22.31 10.95
N GLU A 454 25.17 21.90 11.71
CA GLU A 454 24.37 22.81 12.54
C GLU A 454 24.48 22.53 14.04
N GLY A 455 24.92 21.35 14.43
CA GLY A 455 24.93 20.90 15.81
C GLY A 455 23.59 20.31 16.25
N GLN A 456 23.66 19.23 17.03
CA GLN A 456 22.50 18.44 17.49
C GLN A 456 21.44 19.30 18.21
N GLY A 457 21.86 20.18 19.15
CA GLY A 457 20.93 21.00 19.92
C GLY A 457 20.26 22.13 19.13
N LYS A 458 20.82 22.54 17.96
CA LYS A 458 20.11 23.47 17.05
C LYS A 458 19.04 22.72 16.26
N LEU A 459 19.39 21.56 15.71
CA LEU A 459 18.44 20.71 14.96
C LEU A 459 17.25 20.27 15.85
N GLU A 460 17.51 19.94 17.11
CA GLU A 460 16.46 19.63 18.08
C GLU A 460 15.46 20.80 18.24
N LYS A 461 15.97 22.02 18.46
CA LYS A 461 15.11 23.22 18.61
C LYS A 461 14.31 23.54 17.35
N GLU A 462 14.90 23.37 16.19
CA GLU A 462 14.21 23.60 14.92
C GLU A 462 13.14 22.52 14.67
N LEU A 463 13.37 21.30 15.10
CA LEU A 463 12.36 20.24 15.08
C LEU A 463 11.24 20.53 16.08
N GLU A 464 11.54 21.05 17.29
CA GLU A 464 10.53 21.53 18.23
C GLU A 464 9.69 22.67 17.63
N GLU A 465 10.35 23.63 16.94
CA GLU A 465 9.66 24.72 16.25
C GLU A 465 8.74 24.20 15.13
N PHE A 466 9.22 23.22 14.35
CA PHE A 466 8.43 22.58 13.29
C PHE A 466 7.13 21.96 13.81
N PHE A 467 7.19 21.20 14.89
CA PHE A 467 6.01 20.63 15.54
C PHE A 467 5.19 21.69 16.29
N GLY A 468 5.82 22.65 16.93
CA GLY A 468 5.14 23.76 17.62
C GLY A 468 4.33 24.66 16.68
N LYS A 469 4.72 24.75 15.43
CA LYS A 469 3.98 25.44 14.37
C LYS A 469 2.98 24.53 13.64
N HIS A 470 2.82 23.28 14.06
CA HIS A 470 1.93 22.27 13.45
C HIS A 470 2.21 21.99 11.95
N LEU A 471 3.47 22.05 11.52
CA LEU A 471 3.86 21.91 10.11
C LEU A 471 4.06 20.46 9.68
N PHE A 472 4.04 19.52 10.62
CA PHE A 472 4.07 18.10 10.33
C PHE A 472 2.83 17.65 9.54
N ASN A 473 3.05 16.99 8.42
CA ASN A 473 1.95 16.48 7.59
C ASN A 473 1.84 14.95 7.69
N GLN A 474 0.97 14.46 8.58
CA GLN A 474 0.67 13.03 8.68
C GLN A 474 0.01 12.48 7.40
N GLY A 475 -0.54 13.33 6.56
CA GLY A 475 -1.26 12.95 5.35
C GLY A 475 -0.37 12.73 4.12
N ASN A 476 0.96 12.92 4.23
CA ASN A 476 1.89 12.74 3.11
C ASN A 476 3.29 12.34 3.58
N GLU A 477 4.09 11.72 2.71
CA GLU A 477 5.28 10.96 3.07
C GLU A 477 6.56 11.76 3.38
N PRO A 478 6.82 12.97 2.87
CA PRO A 478 8.14 13.61 2.97
C PRO A 478 8.69 13.72 4.39
N ASP A 479 7.81 13.83 5.39
CA ASP A 479 8.18 14.08 6.78
C ASP A 479 7.67 13.06 7.81
N ILE A 480 7.04 11.95 7.39
CA ILE A 480 6.45 10.97 8.34
C ILE A 480 7.47 10.32 9.30
N HIS A 481 8.76 10.41 9.04
CA HIS A 481 9.82 9.93 9.92
C HIS A 481 10.26 10.97 10.97
N THR A 482 9.85 12.24 10.84
CA THR A 482 10.33 13.34 11.70
C THR A 482 9.98 13.19 13.18
N PRO A 483 8.84 12.61 13.61
CA PRO A 483 8.55 12.42 15.04
C PRO A 483 9.62 11.59 15.77
N PHE A 484 10.36 10.76 15.05
CA PHE A 484 11.35 9.84 15.61
C PHE A 484 12.76 10.42 15.63
N LEU A 485 13.00 11.57 14.98
CA LEU A 485 14.31 12.24 14.92
C LEU A 485 14.75 12.78 16.28
N PHE A 486 13.84 13.06 17.21
CA PHE A 486 14.21 13.48 18.56
C PHE A 486 15.06 12.43 19.28
N ASN A 487 14.89 11.13 19.00
CA ASN A 487 15.79 10.09 19.50
C ASN A 487 17.24 10.35 19.08
N LEU A 488 17.44 10.75 17.82
CA LEU A 488 18.75 10.98 17.21
C LEU A 488 19.36 12.32 17.66
N PHE A 489 18.50 13.26 18.07
CA PHE A 489 18.92 14.57 18.58
C PHE A 489 19.06 14.60 20.11
N GLY A 490 18.92 13.44 20.80
CA GLY A 490 19.19 13.32 22.23
C GLY A 490 17.98 13.58 23.13
N ASN A 491 16.78 13.72 22.57
CA ASN A 491 15.53 13.93 23.32
C ASN A 491 14.48 12.82 23.08
N PRO A 492 14.76 11.58 23.48
CA PRO A 492 13.83 10.45 23.27
C PRO A 492 12.51 10.62 24.04
N ALA A 493 12.46 11.44 25.09
CA ALA A 493 11.23 11.74 25.81
C ALA A 493 10.22 12.47 24.91
N GLU A 494 10.71 13.39 24.06
CA GLU A 494 9.85 14.12 23.12
C GLU A 494 9.32 13.21 22.01
N THR A 495 10.13 12.29 21.45
CA THR A 495 9.61 11.23 20.55
C THR A 495 8.44 10.49 21.18
N GLN A 496 8.57 10.05 22.44
CA GLN A 496 7.54 9.28 23.14
C GLN A 496 6.25 10.08 23.31
N ARG A 497 6.37 11.35 23.76
CA ARG A 497 5.24 12.26 23.95
C ARG A 497 4.53 12.54 22.62
N LEU A 498 5.28 12.91 21.60
CA LEU A 498 4.75 13.34 20.31
C LEU A 498 4.07 12.19 19.57
N VAL A 499 4.73 11.02 19.45
CA VAL A 499 4.14 9.87 18.77
C VAL A 499 2.86 9.42 19.47
N ARG A 500 2.82 9.46 20.80
CA ARG A 500 1.59 9.16 21.53
C ARG A 500 0.49 10.16 21.20
N ALA A 501 0.79 11.46 21.17
CA ALA A 501 -0.18 12.50 20.80
C ALA A 501 -0.72 12.27 19.39
N LEU A 502 0.13 12.05 18.39
CA LEU A 502 -0.26 11.73 17.01
C LEU A 502 -1.20 10.51 16.91
N LEU A 503 -1.04 9.53 17.79
CA LEU A 503 -1.86 8.31 17.79
C LEU A 503 -3.17 8.43 18.58
N THR A 504 -3.28 9.35 19.56
CA THR A 504 -4.36 9.29 20.56
C THR A 504 -5.01 10.63 20.91
N ASP A 505 -4.45 11.75 20.48
CA ASP A 505 -4.96 13.07 20.82
C ASP A 505 -6.00 13.54 19.80
N ASP A 506 -7.21 13.80 20.27
CA ASP A 506 -8.32 14.30 19.44
C ASP A 506 -8.23 15.82 19.19
N GLU A 507 -7.30 16.53 19.83
CA GLU A 507 -7.03 17.96 19.64
C GLU A 507 -5.75 18.21 18.82
N MET A 508 -5.13 17.15 18.27
CA MET A 508 -3.94 17.29 17.44
C MET A 508 -4.23 18.13 16.20
N ILE A 509 -3.41 19.15 15.96
CA ILE A 509 -3.55 20.06 14.81
C ILE A 509 -2.61 19.59 13.71
N HIS A 510 -3.16 19.43 12.50
CA HIS A 510 -2.43 19.11 11.28
C HIS A 510 -2.59 20.25 10.27
N VAL A 511 -1.51 20.97 10.00
CA VAL A 511 -1.49 21.99 8.96
C VAL A 511 -1.14 21.32 7.64
N TYR A 512 -2.14 21.03 6.84
CA TYR A 512 -1.92 20.63 5.46
C TYR A 512 -1.45 21.84 4.66
N GLY A 513 -0.36 21.69 3.93
CA GLY A 513 0.33 22.82 3.31
C GLY A 513 -0.41 23.62 2.25
N GLY A 514 -1.69 23.94 2.46
CA GLY A 514 -2.43 24.92 1.70
C GLY A 514 -2.75 24.51 0.27
N ASN A 515 -3.44 23.40 0.08
CA ASN A 515 -4.14 23.17 -1.19
C ASN A 515 -5.53 23.87 -1.16
N ALA A 516 -6.14 24.06 -2.34
CA ALA A 516 -7.41 24.78 -2.45
C ALA A 516 -8.60 24.01 -1.85
N GLU A 517 -8.47 22.70 -1.72
CA GLU A 517 -9.53 21.81 -1.20
C GLU A 517 -9.55 21.80 0.34
N TYR A 518 -8.37 21.85 0.96
CA TYR A 518 -8.19 21.83 2.41
C TYR A 518 -7.39 23.05 2.89
N PRO A 519 -7.96 24.26 2.85
CA PRO A 519 -7.23 25.48 3.20
C PRO A 519 -7.05 25.67 4.71
N GLU A 520 -7.85 24.98 5.51
CA GLU A 520 -7.83 25.09 6.97
C GLU A 520 -7.16 23.88 7.62
N PRO A 521 -6.48 24.04 8.78
CA PRO A 521 -5.91 22.93 9.51
C PRO A 521 -6.98 21.90 9.92
N PHE A 522 -6.64 20.62 9.78
CA PHE A 522 -7.44 19.55 10.38
C PHE A 522 -7.11 19.42 11.87
N VAL A 523 -8.13 19.27 12.70
CA VAL A 523 -7.98 19.03 14.14
C VAL A 523 -8.57 17.67 14.49
N GLY A 524 -7.74 16.79 15.07
CA GLY A 524 -8.13 15.46 15.47
C GLY A 524 -7.07 14.40 15.13
N ARG A 525 -7.40 13.14 15.40
CA ARG A 525 -6.54 12.00 15.05
C ARG A 525 -6.56 11.76 13.54
N ALA A 526 -5.37 11.60 12.95
CA ALA A 526 -5.24 11.26 11.53
C ALA A 526 -5.79 9.85 11.21
N PHE A 527 -5.81 8.94 12.20
CA PHE A 527 -6.35 7.58 12.07
C PHE A 527 -7.52 7.38 13.02
N ARG A 528 -8.70 7.08 12.48
CA ARG A 528 -9.95 6.95 13.26
C ARG A 528 -10.65 5.64 12.92
N ASN A 529 -11.35 5.08 13.88
CA ASN A 529 -12.20 3.90 13.68
C ASN A 529 -13.60 4.30 13.18
N ALA A 530 -13.65 4.80 11.94
CA ALA A 530 -14.84 5.30 11.26
C ALA A 530 -14.79 4.96 9.77
N PRO A 531 -15.91 5.03 9.03
CA PRO A 531 -15.91 4.80 7.57
C PRO A 531 -15.01 5.78 6.80
N ASP A 532 -14.91 7.01 7.27
CA ASP A 532 -13.99 8.07 6.83
C ASP A 532 -12.72 8.11 7.71
N GLY A 533 -12.15 6.97 8.01
CA GLY A 533 -11.20 6.76 9.10
C GLY A 533 -9.81 7.38 8.96
N LEU A 534 -9.54 8.12 7.87
CA LEU A 534 -8.33 8.92 7.68
C LEU A 534 -8.63 10.40 7.83
N ALA A 535 -7.61 11.23 8.05
CA ALA A 535 -7.75 12.68 7.95
C ALA A 535 -8.20 13.09 6.55
N PRO A 536 -8.89 14.24 6.36
CA PRO A 536 -9.53 14.57 5.09
C PRO A 536 -8.62 14.56 3.86
N GLU A 537 -7.40 15.07 3.97
CA GLU A 537 -6.43 15.11 2.86
C GLU A 537 -5.59 13.84 2.73
N MET A 538 -5.68 12.95 3.70
CA MET A 538 -4.81 11.79 3.80
C MET A 538 -5.29 10.66 2.92
N ASP A 539 -4.44 10.22 2.00
CA ASP A 539 -4.57 8.93 1.35
C ASP A 539 -3.92 7.81 2.19
N GLU A 540 -4.17 6.59 1.83
CA GLU A 540 -3.59 5.43 2.52
C GLU A 540 -2.22 5.05 1.97
N ASP A 541 -1.95 5.53 0.76
CA ASP A 541 -0.70 5.47 0.02
C ASP A 541 -0.09 4.06 0.00
N ASP A 542 -0.88 3.17 -0.58
CA ASP A 542 -0.48 1.80 -0.86
C ASP A 542 -0.03 1.01 0.38
N GLY A 543 -0.56 1.32 1.56
CA GLY A 543 -0.24 0.67 2.83
C GLY A 543 0.82 1.39 3.67
N THR A 544 1.36 2.50 3.21
CA THR A 544 2.40 3.28 3.88
C THR A 544 1.92 3.85 5.20
N MET A 545 0.79 4.55 5.18
CA MET A 545 0.23 5.18 6.37
C MET A 545 -0.26 4.15 7.38
N SER A 546 -0.81 3.05 6.92
CA SER A 546 -1.15 1.91 7.78
C SER A 546 0.08 1.32 8.46
N ALA A 547 1.18 1.12 7.73
CA ALA A 547 2.43 0.62 8.29
C ALA A 547 3.06 1.59 9.29
N TRP A 548 2.97 2.90 9.02
CA TRP A 548 3.40 3.93 9.97
C TRP A 548 2.66 3.81 11.31
N TYR A 549 1.31 3.70 11.27
CA TYR A 549 0.51 3.51 12.48
C TYR A 549 0.88 2.23 13.23
N ILE A 550 1.07 1.12 12.50
CA ILE A 550 1.40 -0.18 13.08
C ILE A 550 2.75 -0.10 13.79
N PHE A 551 3.79 0.42 13.15
CA PHE A 551 5.09 0.64 13.77
C PHE A 551 4.99 1.56 14.98
N SER A 552 4.38 2.72 14.81
CA SER A 552 4.24 3.72 15.87
C SER A 552 3.49 3.19 17.08
N SER A 553 2.41 2.43 16.87
CA SER A 553 1.66 1.80 17.96
C SER A 553 2.43 0.66 18.64
N MET A 554 3.36 0.01 17.94
CA MET A 554 4.24 -1.02 18.51
C MET A 554 5.46 -0.46 19.24
N GLY A 555 5.78 0.83 19.08
CA GLY A 555 6.83 1.52 19.80
C GLY A 555 8.21 1.46 19.16
N PHE A 556 8.30 1.33 17.82
CA PHE A 556 9.55 1.44 17.08
C PHE A 556 9.30 1.82 15.61
N TYR A 557 10.28 2.47 14.96
CA TYR A 557 10.16 2.92 13.58
C TYR A 557 11.51 2.88 12.84
N PRO A 558 11.56 2.51 11.54
CA PRO A 558 12.78 2.48 10.72
C PRO A 558 13.07 3.85 10.10
N VAL A 559 13.76 4.74 10.83
CA VAL A 559 14.02 6.11 10.39
C VAL A 559 14.88 6.16 9.12
N VAL A 560 15.98 5.40 9.10
CA VAL A 560 16.88 5.31 7.94
C VAL A 560 16.64 3.99 7.24
N VAL A 561 15.76 4.00 6.26
CA VAL A 561 15.50 2.81 5.44
C VAL A 561 16.77 2.44 4.67
N GLY A 562 17.13 1.17 4.71
CA GLY A 562 18.39 0.67 4.18
C GLY A 562 19.46 0.39 5.24
N GLU A 563 19.33 0.89 6.48
CA GLU A 563 20.24 0.55 7.59
C GLU A 563 19.82 -0.69 8.38
N ALA A 564 18.59 -1.15 8.20
CA ALA A 564 18.00 -2.25 8.95
C ALA A 564 18.01 -2.04 10.48
N THR A 565 17.79 -0.81 10.91
CA THR A 565 17.68 -0.40 12.32
C THR A 565 16.29 0.15 12.62
N TYR A 566 15.99 0.32 13.91
CA TYR A 566 14.75 0.92 14.40
C TYR A 566 15.05 1.83 15.60
N GLU A 567 14.40 2.98 15.63
CA GLU A 567 14.33 3.84 16.80
C GLU A 567 13.19 3.37 17.70
N MET A 568 13.50 3.13 18.98
CA MET A 568 12.55 2.64 19.99
C MET A 568 11.92 3.78 20.77
N PHE A 569 10.64 3.62 21.12
CA PHE A 569 9.89 4.54 21.97
C PHE A 569 8.74 3.81 22.69
N SER A 570 7.89 4.53 23.43
CA SER A 570 6.82 3.92 24.23
C SER A 570 5.70 3.36 23.34
N PRO A 571 5.41 2.03 23.38
CA PRO A 571 4.30 1.46 22.61
C PRO A 571 2.95 1.79 23.23
N LEU A 572 1.87 1.74 22.43
CA LEU A 572 0.50 1.82 22.95
C LEU A 572 0.12 0.59 23.80
N TYR A 573 0.69 -0.57 23.48
CA TYR A 573 0.31 -1.88 24.04
C TYR A 573 1.24 -2.31 25.16
N ASP A 574 0.70 -3.07 26.13
CA ASP A 574 1.51 -3.64 27.20
C ASP A 574 2.28 -4.88 26.76
N LYS A 575 1.75 -5.59 25.77
CA LYS A 575 2.38 -6.77 25.20
C LYS A 575 2.10 -6.89 23.72
N ILE A 576 3.16 -7.07 22.96
CA ILE A 576 3.14 -7.33 21.53
C ILE A 576 3.85 -8.64 21.25
N ARG A 577 3.31 -9.43 20.36
CA ARG A 577 3.96 -10.63 19.85
C ARG A 577 3.90 -10.65 18.33
N ILE A 578 5.05 -10.74 17.70
CA ILE A 578 5.22 -10.85 16.24
C ILE A 578 5.65 -12.29 15.94
N LYS A 579 5.00 -12.92 14.95
CA LYS A 579 5.31 -14.26 14.46
C LYS A 579 5.52 -14.21 12.95
N ASN A 580 6.66 -14.71 12.48
CA ASN A 580 6.94 -14.89 11.06
C ASN A 580 7.64 -16.25 10.83
N GLY A 581 6.88 -17.27 10.47
CA GLY A 581 7.40 -18.64 10.41
C GLY A 581 7.86 -19.15 11.79
N GLU A 582 9.14 -19.52 11.91
CA GLU A 582 9.74 -20.00 13.18
C GLU A 582 10.16 -18.87 14.12
N SER A 583 10.24 -17.65 13.63
CA SER A 583 10.60 -16.48 14.43
C SER A 583 9.44 -16.03 15.34
N THR A 584 9.78 -15.66 16.57
CA THR A 584 8.83 -15.07 17.52
C THR A 584 9.51 -13.96 18.30
N VAL A 585 9.03 -12.73 18.12
CA VAL A 585 9.44 -11.57 18.91
C VAL A 585 8.36 -11.24 19.93
N SER A 586 8.76 -11.01 21.17
CA SER A 586 7.86 -10.57 22.23
C SER A 586 8.36 -9.26 22.82
N ILE A 587 7.55 -8.19 22.72
CA ILE A 587 7.81 -6.90 23.36
C ILE A 587 6.86 -6.77 24.55
N LYS A 588 7.38 -6.38 25.71
CA LYS A 588 6.61 -6.22 26.94
C LYS A 588 7.03 -4.97 27.68
N THR A 589 6.05 -4.17 28.11
CA THR A 589 6.27 -3.07 29.05
C THR A 589 6.31 -3.57 30.49
N LYS A 590 7.10 -2.92 31.35
CA LYS A 590 7.22 -3.22 32.78
C LYS A 590 7.29 -1.94 33.58
N GLY A 591 6.45 -1.81 34.59
CA GLY A 591 6.45 -0.66 35.50
C GLY A 591 5.66 0.55 35.02
N ARG A 592 5.12 0.56 33.78
CA ARG A 592 4.29 1.65 33.27
C ARG A 592 3.01 1.80 34.08
N LYS A 593 2.79 3.00 34.63
CA LYS A 593 1.60 3.36 35.43
C LYS A 593 0.74 4.38 34.73
N SER A 594 1.35 5.25 33.93
CA SER A 594 0.68 6.28 33.13
C SER A 594 1.10 6.18 31.66
N PRO A 595 0.24 6.62 30.73
CA PRO A 595 0.64 6.84 29.33
C PRO A 595 1.86 7.74 29.17
N ASP A 596 2.07 8.69 30.06
CA ASP A 596 3.12 9.71 30.02
C ASP A 596 4.43 9.27 30.70
N ASP A 597 4.46 8.06 31.25
CA ASP A 597 5.69 7.54 31.84
C ASP A 597 6.80 7.42 30.77
N ILE A 598 8.00 7.86 31.14
CA ILE A 598 9.18 7.84 30.26
C ILE A 598 9.96 6.54 30.46
N ILE A 599 10.45 5.97 29.35
CA ILE A 599 11.29 4.78 29.36
C ILE A 599 12.59 5.05 30.12
N ARG A 600 12.91 4.15 31.04
CA ARG A 600 14.18 4.15 31.82
C ARG A 600 15.21 3.17 31.27
N GLY A 601 14.77 2.14 30.57
CA GLY A 601 15.66 1.15 29.96
C GLY A 601 14.97 0.22 29.01
N ILE A 602 15.72 -0.23 28.01
CA ILE A 602 15.30 -1.20 27.00
C ILE A 602 16.25 -2.39 27.12
N TYR A 603 15.71 -3.59 27.12
CA TYR A 603 16.48 -4.82 27.23
C TYR A 603 16.10 -5.80 26.12
N VAL A 604 17.08 -6.31 25.41
CA VAL A 604 16.92 -7.37 24.39
C VAL A 604 17.53 -8.66 24.95
N ASN A 605 16.70 -9.68 25.12
CA ASN A 605 17.09 -10.98 25.67
C ASN A 605 17.78 -10.90 27.05
N GLY A 606 17.47 -9.85 27.83
CA GLY A 606 18.02 -9.58 29.15
C GLY A 606 19.26 -8.69 29.15
N SER A 607 19.85 -8.37 28.00
CA SER A 607 20.95 -7.41 27.86
C SER A 607 20.42 -6.00 27.67
N PRO A 608 20.96 -4.97 28.35
CA PRO A 608 20.57 -3.60 28.14
C PRO A 608 20.95 -3.13 26.74
N VAL A 609 20.10 -2.31 26.14
CA VAL A 609 20.36 -1.60 24.88
C VAL A 609 20.99 -0.25 25.25
N ASP A 610 22.06 0.13 24.55
CA ASP A 610 22.63 1.46 24.68
C ASP A 610 21.81 2.45 23.84
N GLY A 611 21.21 3.42 24.50
CA GLY A 611 20.27 4.36 23.87
C GLY A 611 18.91 3.75 23.52
N TYR A 612 18.37 4.15 22.37
CA TYR A 612 17.01 3.82 21.92
C TYR A 612 16.98 3.14 20.54
N ARG A 613 18.12 2.66 20.04
CA ARG A 613 18.24 2.05 18.71
C ARG A 613 18.50 0.55 18.82
N ILE A 614 17.77 -0.23 18.04
CA ILE A 614 17.96 -1.68 17.87
C ILE A 614 18.08 -2.06 16.40
N SER A 615 18.78 -3.16 16.12
CA SER A 615 18.89 -3.72 14.78
C SER A 615 17.71 -4.62 14.43
N HIS A 616 17.47 -4.85 13.14
CA HIS A 616 16.50 -5.83 12.68
C HIS A 616 16.83 -7.25 13.16
N GLN A 617 18.12 -7.58 13.27
CA GLN A 617 18.57 -8.88 13.77
C GLN A 617 18.10 -9.13 15.22
N GLU A 618 18.08 -8.09 16.07
CA GLU A 618 17.54 -8.17 17.43
C GLU A 618 16.02 -8.35 17.47
N LEU A 619 15.31 -7.96 16.39
CA LEU A 619 13.88 -8.22 16.16
C LEU A 619 13.63 -9.51 15.36
N SER A 620 14.61 -10.39 15.23
CA SER A 620 14.47 -11.64 14.48
C SER A 620 14.68 -12.87 15.38
N GLY A 621 14.37 -14.06 14.88
CA GLY A 621 14.52 -15.33 15.62
C GLY A 621 13.59 -15.41 16.86
N ARG A 622 14.13 -15.89 17.97
CA ARG A 622 13.42 -15.90 19.27
C ARG A 622 13.93 -14.76 20.13
N SER A 623 13.27 -13.61 20.04
CA SER A 623 13.68 -12.40 20.74
C SER A 623 12.66 -11.96 21.79
N ARG A 624 13.16 -11.47 22.93
CA ARG A 624 12.37 -10.89 24.00
C ARG A 624 12.86 -9.49 24.32
N ILE A 625 12.00 -8.51 24.09
CA ILE A 625 12.26 -7.11 24.41
C ILE A 625 11.46 -6.73 25.64
N VAL A 626 12.11 -6.10 26.60
CA VAL A 626 11.47 -5.54 27.79
C VAL A 626 11.76 -4.04 27.83
N ILE A 627 10.69 -3.24 27.93
CA ILE A 627 10.75 -1.79 28.06
C ILE A 627 10.36 -1.44 29.49
N GLU A 628 11.27 -0.89 30.29
CA GLU A 628 11.08 -0.54 31.69
C GLU A 628 10.82 0.96 31.85
N TYR A 629 9.88 1.31 32.74
CA TYR A 629 9.44 2.66 33.07
C TYR A 629 9.73 3.02 34.52
#